data_f53ffca1cfc342d923258962d9566120
#
_entry.id   f53ffca1cfc342d923258962d9566120
#
_cell.length_a   1.000
_cell.length_b   1.000
_cell.length_c   1.000
_cell.angle_alpha   90.00
_cell.angle_beta   90.00
_cell.angle_gamma   90.00
#
_symmetry.space_group_name_H-M   'P 1'
#
loop_
_entity.id
_entity.type
_entity.pdbx_description
1 polymer ?
#
loop_
_entity_poly.entity_id
_entity_poly.type
_entity_poly.pdbx_seq_one_letter_code
_entity_poly.pdbx_strand_id
1 'polypeptide(L)'
;NDFSWFPILEVAKLFAGIFMTIIPALAILKAGSHGALAGLVAVVQESYHYFWVTGALSSFLDNAPTYLTFFNLALGKLGIAESAVPAALAAGAATANPEFITYLKAISAGAVFMGANTYIGNAPNFMVKSIAEEAGINMPSFFGYMIKYSIPILIPVFILVTFIFF
;
A
#
# COMPACT_ATOMS: atom_id res chain seq x y z
N ASN A 1 -20.70 -23.74 -14.77
CA ASN A 1 -19.44 -23.07 -14.35
C ASN A 1 -18.41 -24.16 -14.15
N ASP A 2 -17.50 -24.29 -15.09
CA ASP A 2 -16.36 -25.18 -14.94
C ASP A 2 -15.36 -24.52 -14.00
N PHE A 3 -15.37 -24.93 -12.72
CA PHE A 3 -14.45 -24.42 -11.73
C PHE A 3 -13.02 -24.84 -12.07
N SER A 4 -12.10 -23.88 -12.07
CA SER A 4 -10.67 -24.11 -12.27
C SER A 4 -9.87 -23.59 -11.08
N TRP A 5 -8.84 -24.33 -10.69
CA TRP A 5 -7.85 -23.91 -9.69
C TRP A 5 -6.80 -22.96 -10.26
N PHE A 6 -6.78 -22.76 -11.58
CA PHE A 6 -5.73 -22.00 -12.26
C PHE A 6 -5.56 -20.57 -11.69
N PRO A 7 -6.61 -19.72 -11.59
CA PRO A 7 -6.45 -18.35 -11.06
C PRO A 7 -5.94 -18.32 -9.63
N ILE A 8 -6.36 -19.27 -8.80
CA ILE A 8 -5.93 -19.35 -7.40
C ILE A 8 -4.46 -19.74 -7.30
N LEU A 9 -4.01 -20.69 -8.11
CA LEU A 9 -2.60 -21.11 -8.16
C LEU A 9 -1.69 -20.00 -8.70
N GLU A 10 -2.14 -19.25 -9.68
CA GLU A 10 -1.41 -18.09 -10.21
C GLU A 10 -1.19 -17.03 -9.11
N VAL A 11 -2.24 -16.67 -8.39
CA VAL A 11 -2.17 -15.75 -7.25
C VAL A 11 -1.25 -16.30 -6.16
N ALA A 12 -1.36 -17.57 -5.81
CA ALA A 12 -0.53 -18.20 -4.78
C ALA A 12 0.97 -18.16 -5.14
N LYS A 13 1.33 -18.44 -6.40
CA LYS A 13 2.71 -18.34 -6.89
C LYS A 13 3.24 -16.91 -6.85
N LEU A 14 2.42 -15.94 -7.30
CA LEU A 14 2.76 -14.53 -7.26
C LEU A 14 3.06 -14.06 -5.84
N PHE A 15 2.17 -14.37 -4.90
CA PHE A 15 2.34 -13.99 -3.50
C PHE A 15 3.52 -14.68 -2.83
N ALA A 16 3.75 -15.96 -3.10
CA ALA A 16 4.94 -16.66 -2.62
C ALA A 16 6.22 -15.93 -3.06
N GLY A 17 6.30 -15.52 -4.33
CA GLY A 17 7.41 -14.72 -4.85
C GLY A 17 7.54 -13.36 -4.15
N ILE A 18 6.45 -12.63 -4.00
CA ILE A 18 6.43 -11.32 -3.34
C ILE A 18 6.89 -11.45 -1.88
N PHE A 19 6.34 -12.38 -1.10
CA PHE A 19 6.72 -12.56 0.31
C PHE A 19 8.18 -12.97 0.50
N MET A 20 8.73 -13.76 -0.41
CA MET A 20 10.16 -14.11 -0.37
C MET A 20 11.05 -12.89 -0.65
N THR A 21 10.69 -12.05 -1.60
CA THR A 21 11.52 -10.92 -2.05
C THR A 21 11.34 -9.66 -1.21
N ILE A 22 10.22 -9.52 -0.48
CA ILE A 22 9.93 -8.32 0.31
C ILE A 22 10.74 -8.25 1.62
N ILE A 23 11.22 -9.38 2.15
CA ILE A 23 11.95 -9.44 3.43
C ILE A 23 13.12 -8.45 3.47
N PRO A 24 14.05 -8.45 2.49
CA PRO A 24 15.14 -7.47 2.49
C PRO A 24 14.65 -6.03 2.31
N ALA A 25 13.60 -5.79 1.53
CA ALA A 25 13.02 -4.46 1.37
C ALA A 25 12.46 -3.93 2.69
N LEU A 26 11.73 -4.76 3.45
CA LEU A 26 11.23 -4.41 4.78
C LEU A 26 12.37 -4.14 5.77
N ALA A 27 13.46 -4.91 5.71
CA ALA A 27 14.63 -4.69 6.57
C ALA A 27 15.29 -3.32 6.28
N ILE A 28 15.40 -2.93 5.01
CA ILE A 28 15.92 -1.62 4.60
C ILE A 28 15.02 -0.49 5.11
N LEU A 29 13.70 -0.65 5.01
CA LEU A 29 12.74 0.35 5.46
C LEU A 29 12.66 0.45 7.00
N LYS A 30 12.77 -0.68 7.71
CA LYS A 30 12.87 -0.70 9.18
C LYS A 30 14.12 -0.02 9.72
N ALA A 31 15.20 0.02 8.97
CA ALA A 31 16.41 0.75 9.34
C ALA A 31 16.19 2.28 9.37
N GLY A 32 15.08 2.77 8.84
CA GLY A 32 14.61 4.16 8.95
C GLY A 32 15.68 5.18 8.53
N SER A 33 15.94 6.16 9.40
CA SER A 33 16.95 7.22 9.17
C SER A 33 18.40 6.73 9.10
N HIS A 34 18.66 5.49 9.52
CA HIS A 34 19.98 4.85 9.45
C HIS A 34 20.12 3.88 8.27
N GLY A 35 19.05 3.68 7.49
CA GLY A 35 19.01 2.78 6.35
C GLY A 35 19.32 3.44 5.01
N ALA A 36 19.38 2.60 3.96
CA ALA A 36 19.59 3.07 2.58
C ALA A 36 18.49 4.01 2.06
N LEU A 37 17.31 4.01 2.70
CA LEU A 37 16.18 4.88 2.37
C LEU A 37 16.01 6.06 3.33
N ALA A 38 17.06 6.45 4.07
CA ALA A 38 17.04 7.60 4.97
C ALA A 38 16.56 8.89 4.26
N GLY A 39 16.92 9.10 2.99
CA GLY A 39 16.42 10.22 2.20
C GLY A 39 14.90 10.20 1.98
N LEU A 40 14.32 9.03 1.76
CA LEU A 40 12.86 8.86 1.66
C LEU A 40 12.17 9.17 3.00
N VAL A 41 12.74 8.65 4.09
CA VAL A 41 12.24 8.91 5.46
C VAL A 41 12.25 10.40 5.78
N ALA A 42 13.31 11.12 5.37
CA ALA A 42 13.42 12.56 5.58
C ALA A 42 12.40 13.39 4.80
N VAL A 43 11.92 12.89 3.65
CA VAL A 43 10.91 13.57 2.82
C VAL A 43 9.49 13.34 3.34
N VAL A 44 9.22 12.20 4.00
CA VAL A 44 7.87 11.84 4.48
C VAL A 44 7.59 12.54 5.82
N GLN A 45 7.17 13.81 5.75
CA GLN A 45 6.93 14.65 6.93
C GLN A 45 5.44 14.85 7.22
N GLU A 46 4.62 15.03 6.21
CA GLU A 46 3.20 15.37 6.32
C GLU A 46 2.30 14.19 5.96
N SER A 47 1.02 14.25 6.33
CA SER A 47 0.04 13.19 6.05
C SER A 47 -0.11 12.88 4.56
N TYR A 48 -0.13 13.91 3.71
CA TYR A 48 -0.21 13.69 2.27
C TYR A 48 1.05 13.02 1.69
N HIS A 49 2.23 13.22 2.28
CA HIS A 49 3.43 12.46 1.91
C HIS A 49 3.23 10.96 2.21
N TYR A 50 2.71 10.64 3.40
CA TYR A 50 2.39 9.25 3.74
C TYR A 50 1.38 8.66 2.76
N PHE A 51 0.33 9.40 2.39
CA PHE A 51 -0.66 8.94 1.42
C PHE A 51 -0.03 8.59 0.06
N TRP A 52 0.72 9.52 -0.52
CA TRP A 52 1.29 9.34 -1.85
C TRP A 52 2.43 8.32 -1.89
N VAL A 53 3.35 8.34 -0.92
CA VAL A 53 4.50 7.43 -0.93
C VAL A 53 4.06 5.99 -0.61
N THR A 54 3.17 5.82 0.38
CA THR A 54 2.56 4.52 0.67
C THR A 54 1.79 4.01 -0.54
N GLY A 55 0.98 4.85 -1.16
CA GLY A 55 0.19 4.47 -2.32
C GLY A 55 1.02 4.14 -3.54
N ALA A 56 2.06 4.92 -3.83
CA ALA A 56 2.98 4.63 -4.92
C ALA A 56 3.63 3.24 -4.73
N LEU A 57 4.07 2.92 -3.52
CA LEU A 57 4.66 1.62 -3.24
C LEU A 57 3.60 0.50 -3.31
N SER A 58 2.39 0.74 -2.78
CA SER A 58 1.27 -0.21 -2.83
C SER A 58 0.78 -0.49 -4.24
N SER A 59 1.03 0.41 -5.18
CA SER A 59 0.72 0.16 -6.60
C SER A 59 1.54 -1.00 -7.19
N PHE A 60 2.68 -1.34 -6.59
CA PHE A 60 3.58 -2.41 -7.05
C PHE A 60 3.76 -3.55 -6.04
N LEU A 61 3.39 -3.32 -4.79
CA LEU A 61 3.41 -4.33 -3.73
C LEU A 61 2.00 -4.48 -3.18
N ASP A 62 1.74 -5.60 -2.50
CA ASP A 62 0.47 -5.80 -1.80
C ASP A 62 0.26 -4.76 -0.68
N ASN A 63 -1.01 -4.45 -0.40
CA ASN A 63 -1.41 -3.47 0.59
C ASN A 63 -0.86 -3.75 1.99
N ALA A 64 -0.90 -5.00 2.44
CA ALA A 64 -0.55 -5.36 3.81
C ALA A 64 0.93 -5.12 4.15
N PRO A 65 1.91 -5.62 3.38
CA PRO A 65 3.31 -5.34 3.63
C PRO A 65 3.65 -3.86 3.49
N THR A 66 3.03 -3.17 2.54
CA THR A 66 3.21 -1.73 2.35
C THR A 66 2.70 -0.95 3.56
N TYR A 67 1.49 -1.26 4.04
CA TYR A 67 0.93 -0.67 5.24
C TYR A 67 1.85 -0.84 6.45
N LEU A 68 2.28 -2.08 6.72
CA LEU A 68 3.15 -2.38 7.88
C LEU A 68 4.47 -1.62 7.84
N THR A 69 5.02 -1.41 6.65
CA THR A 69 6.24 -0.64 6.46
C THR A 69 6.08 0.79 6.91
N PHE A 70 5.09 1.50 6.39
CA PHE A 70 4.85 2.91 6.74
C PHE A 70 4.26 3.09 8.13
N PHE A 71 3.52 2.12 8.65
CA PHE A 71 3.12 2.05 10.04
C PHE A 71 4.34 2.08 10.98
N ASN A 72 5.31 1.20 10.75
CA ASN A 72 6.54 1.16 11.54
C ASN A 72 7.36 2.45 11.38
N LEU A 73 7.37 3.04 10.19
CA LEU A 73 8.01 4.34 9.95
C LEU A 73 7.36 5.44 10.81
N ALA A 74 6.03 5.50 10.84
CA ALA A 74 5.30 6.48 11.65
C ALA A 74 5.53 6.27 13.15
N LEU A 75 5.58 5.02 13.64
CA LEU A 75 5.95 4.70 15.00
C LEU A 75 7.34 5.21 15.36
N GLY A 76 8.32 4.92 14.51
CA GLY A 76 9.71 5.34 14.70
C GLY A 76 9.85 6.86 14.71
N LYS A 77 9.16 7.57 13.80
CA LYS A 77 9.17 9.02 13.71
C LYS A 77 8.61 9.68 14.98
N LEU A 78 7.52 9.14 15.51
CA LEU A 78 6.83 9.71 16.69
C LEU A 78 7.33 9.16 18.03
N GLY A 79 8.29 8.22 18.01
CA GLY A 79 8.80 7.58 19.22
C GLY A 79 7.75 6.74 19.96
N ILE A 80 6.75 6.21 19.25
CA ILE A 80 5.67 5.41 19.84
C ILE A 80 6.09 3.93 19.85
N ALA A 81 6.15 3.33 21.05
CA ALA A 81 6.38 1.90 21.18
C ALA A 81 5.16 1.10 20.66
N GLU A 82 5.38 -0.07 20.08
CA GLU A 82 4.28 -0.92 19.57
C GLU A 82 3.25 -1.25 20.67
N SER A 83 3.69 -1.45 21.91
CA SER A 83 2.81 -1.70 23.05
C SER A 83 1.92 -0.49 23.42
N ALA A 84 2.31 0.72 23.04
CA ALA A 84 1.55 1.95 23.29
C ALA A 84 0.56 2.29 22.17
N VAL A 85 0.57 1.55 21.05
CA VAL A 85 -0.32 1.82 19.91
C VAL A 85 -1.81 1.83 20.28
N PRO A 86 -2.35 0.89 21.06
CA PRO A 86 -3.77 0.95 21.45
C PRO A 86 -4.14 2.22 22.19
N ALA A 87 -3.25 2.70 23.08
CA ALA A 87 -3.44 3.94 23.83
C ALA A 87 -3.33 5.17 22.92
N ALA A 88 -2.36 5.19 22.00
CA ALA A 88 -2.17 6.27 21.05
C ALA A 88 -3.34 6.42 20.05
N LEU A 89 -4.06 5.33 19.79
CA LEU A 89 -5.24 5.31 18.90
C LEU A 89 -6.56 5.56 19.64
N ALA A 90 -6.59 5.56 20.97
CA ALA A 90 -7.80 5.76 21.76
C ALA A 90 -8.30 7.20 21.61
N ALA A 91 -9.07 7.48 20.56
CA ALA A 91 -9.58 8.80 20.26
C ALA A 91 -10.35 9.41 21.46
N GLY A 92 -9.99 10.63 21.82
CA GLY A 92 -10.56 11.34 22.96
C GLY A 92 -9.92 11.02 24.32
N ALA A 93 -9.01 10.05 24.40
CA ALA A 93 -8.21 9.82 25.61
C ALA A 93 -7.03 10.80 25.71
N ALA A 94 -6.58 11.07 26.93
CA ALA A 94 -5.41 11.91 27.17
C ALA A 94 -4.10 11.33 26.56
N THR A 95 -4.09 10.03 26.29
CA THR A 95 -2.98 9.30 25.65
C THR A 95 -3.04 9.27 24.13
N ALA A 96 -4.13 9.77 23.53
CA ALA A 96 -4.28 9.79 22.08
C ALA A 96 -3.21 10.66 21.42
N ASN A 97 -2.67 10.20 20.31
CA ASN A 97 -1.76 10.98 19.47
C ASN A 97 -2.46 11.35 18.16
N PRO A 98 -2.98 12.58 18.01
CA PRO A 98 -3.71 13.00 16.83
C PRO A 98 -2.87 12.92 15.54
N GLU A 99 -1.59 13.22 15.63
CA GLU A 99 -0.67 13.15 14.49
C GLU A 99 -0.50 11.71 14.00
N PHE A 100 -0.32 10.75 14.91
CA PHE A 100 -0.26 9.34 14.59
C PHE A 100 -1.55 8.84 13.94
N ILE A 101 -2.71 9.24 14.47
CA ILE A 101 -4.02 8.88 13.89
C ILE A 101 -4.12 9.41 12.46
N THR A 102 -3.67 10.64 12.20
CA THR A 102 -3.69 11.25 10.87
C THR A 102 -2.76 10.53 9.91
N TYR A 103 -1.54 10.20 10.35
CA TYR A 103 -0.62 9.40 9.54
C TYR A 103 -1.18 8.02 9.21
N LEU A 104 -1.81 7.34 10.17
CA LEU A 104 -2.43 6.03 9.92
C LEU A 104 -3.59 6.09 8.92
N LYS A 105 -4.41 7.14 8.98
CA LYS A 105 -5.46 7.35 7.97
C LYS A 105 -4.85 7.51 6.58
N ALA A 106 -3.80 8.31 6.47
CA ALA A 106 -3.10 8.54 5.20
C ALA A 106 -2.43 7.26 4.67
N ILE A 107 -1.74 6.51 5.53
CA ILE A 107 -1.12 5.23 5.20
C ILE A 107 -2.17 4.22 4.74
N SER A 108 -3.27 4.08 5.50
CA SER A 108 -4.36 3.15 5.17
C SER A 108 -5.02 3.48 3.84
N ALA A 109 -5.35 4.76 3.63
CA ALA A 109 -5.97 5.22 2.39
C ALA A 109 -5.01 5.04 1.21
N GLY A 110 -3.74 5.42 1.35
CA GLY A 110 -2.72 5.25 0.31
C GLY A 110 -2.53 3.78 -0.06
N ALA A 111 -2.34 2.92 0.94
CA ALA A 111 -2.14 1.49 0.73
C ALA A 111 -3.32 0.84 0.00
N VAL A 112 -4.55 1.14 0.42
CA VAL A 112 -5.75 0.49 -0.13
C VAL A 112 -6.15 1.09 -1.48
N PHE A 113 -6.21 2.42 -1.60
CA PHE A 113 -6.72 3.06 -2.81
C PHE A 113 -5.78 2.89 -4.00
N MET A 114 -4.49 3.11 -3.78
CA MET A 114 -3.53 3.05 -4.89
C MET A 114 -3.11 1.61 -5.23
N GLY A 115 -3.46 0.62 -4.43
CA GLY A 115 -3.39 -0.79 -4.82
C GLY A 115 -4.23 -1.11 -6.07
N ALA A 116 -5.24 -0.27 -6.37
CA ALA A 116 -6.03 -0.38 -7.60
C ALA A 116 -5.30 0.07 -8.87
N ASN A 117 -4.15 0.74 -8.76
CA ASN A 117 -3.41 1.26 -9.90
C ASN A 117 -2.84 0.17 -10.82
N THR A 118 -2.63 -1.02 -10.30
CA THR A 118 -2.06 -2.14 -11.07
C THR A 118 -2.74 -3.46 -10.74
N TYR A 119 -2.47 -4.47 -11.54
CA TYR A 119 -2.96 -5.82 -11.26
C TYR A 119 -2.28 -6.49 -10.06
N ILE A 120 -1.05 -6.09 -9.72
CA ILE A 120 -0.26 -6.69 -8.65
C ILE A 120 -0.33 -5.91 -7.32
N GLY A 121 -0.83 -4.68 -7.35
CA GLY A 121 -0.97 -3.85 -6.15
C GLY A 121 -2.03 -4.37 -5.17
N ASN A 122 -2.81 -5.38 -5.57
CA ASN A 122 -3.84 -5.97 -4.75
C ASN A 122 -4.16 -7.39 -5.27
N ALA A 123 -4.16 -8.40 -4.40
CA ALA A 123 -4.44 -9.79 -4.76
C ALA A 123 -5.76 -10.00 -5.52
N PRO A 124 -6.90 -9.42 -5.10
CA PRO A 124 -8.14 -9.53 -5.83
C PRO A 124 -8.07 -9.03 -7.28
N ASN A 125 -7.33 -7.96 -7.55
CA ASN A 125 -7.19 -7.42 -8.91
C ASN A 125 -6.53 -8.42 -9.85
N PHE A 126 -5.45 -9.04 -9.39
CA PHE A 126 -4.75 -10.06 -10.17
C PHE A 126 -5.62 -11.30 -10.40
N MET A 127 -6.36 -11.73 -9.38
CA MET A 127 -7.26 -12.88 -9.49
C MET A 127 -8.40 -12.61 -10.48
N VAL A 128 -9.01 -11.43 -10.44
CA VAL A 128 -10.07 -11.05 -11.38
C VAL A 128 -9.54 -11.01 -12.81
N LYS A 129 -8.32 -10.48 -13.01
CA LYS A 129 -7.64 -10.52 -14.33
C LYS A 129 -7.47 -11.96 -14.81
N SER A 130 -6.93 -12.86 -13.98
CA SER A 130 -6.71 -14.26 -14.35
C SER A 130 -8.02 -14.98 -14.68
N ILE A 131 -9.09 -14.74 -13.93
CA ILE A 131 -10.43 -15.30 -14.21
C ILE A 131 -10.96 -14.80 -15.56
N ALA A 132 -10.81 -13.51 -15.84
CA ALA A 132 -11.26 -12.93 -17.10
C ALA A 132 -10.51 -13.50 -18.31
N GLU A 133 -9.18 -13.66 -18.20
CA GLU A 133 -8.34 -14.25 -19.24
C GLU A 133 -8.67 -15.73 -19.46
N GLU A 134 -8.92 -16.51 -18.41
CA GLU A 134 -9.37 -17.89 -18.51
C GLU A 134 -10.74 -18.01 -19.20
N ALA A 135 -11.62 -17.04 -18.98
CA ALA A 135 -12.90 -16.94 -19.68
C ALA A 135 -12.80 -16.42 -21.14
N GLY A 136 -11.59 -16.24 -21.66
CA GLY A 136 -11.34 -15.78 -23.03
C GLY A 136 -11.49 -14.27 -23.24
N ILE A 137 -11.55 -13.47 -22.18
CA ILE A 137 -11.62 -12.01 -22.27
C ILE A 137 -10.20 -11.46 -22.40
N ASN A 138 -9.95 -10.68 -23.46
CA ASN A 138 -8.66 -10.02 -23.66
C ASN A 138 -8.49 -8.86 -22.63
N MET A 139 -7.69 -9.10 -21.61
CA MET A 139 -7.33 -8.07 -20.62
C MET A 139 -6.15 -7.24 -21.13
N PRO A 140 -6.09 -5.93 -20.80
CA PRO A 140 -4.94 -5.10 -21.11
C PRO A 140 -3.66 -5.65 -20.48
N SER A 141 -2.52 -5.39 -21.12
CA SER A 141 -1.23 -5.66 -20.49
C SER A 141 -1.07 -4.82 -19.21
N PHE A 142 -0.12 -5.19 -18.35
CA PHE A 142 0.16 -4.47 -17.10
C PHE A 142 0.32 -2.95 -17.30
N PHE A 143 1.22 -2.55 -18.18
CA PHE A 143 1.43 -1.13 -18.49
C PHE A 143 0.26 -0.52 -19.28
N GLY A 144 -0.40 -1.31 -20.14
CA GLY A 144 -1.58 -0.87 -20.86
C GLY A 144 -2.73 -0.52 -19.92
N TYR A 145 -2.94 -1.30 -18.84
CA TYR A 145 -3.91 -1.00 -17.80
C TYR A 145 -3.57 0.31 -17.06
N MET A 146 -2.31 0.44 -16.63
CA MET A 146 -1.86 1.65 -15.92
C MET A 146 -2.07 2.92 -16.74
N ILE A 147 -1.55 2.94 -17.97
CA ILE A 147 -1.55 4.17 -18.80
C ILE A 147 -2.94 4.52 -19.29
N LYS A 148 -3.74 3.52 -19.68
CA LYS A 148 -5.04 3.74 -20.32
C LYS A 148 -6.18 3.96 -19.32
N TYR A 149 -6.11 3.35 -18.15
CA TYR A 149 -7.20 3.36 -17.17
C TYR A 149 -6.81 3.98 -15.83
N SER A 150 -5.75 3.47 -15.18
CA SER A 150 -5.42 3.86 -13.81
C SER A 150 -4.95 5.31 -13.73
N ILE A 151 -3.93 5.68 -14.47
CA ILE A 151 -3.35 7.02 -14.41
C ILE A 151 -4.40 8.10 -14.77
N PRO A 152 -5.14 8.00 -15.91
CA PRO A 152 -6.09 9.04 -16.27
C PRO A 152 -7.30 9.16 -15.35
N ILE A 153 -7.71 8.08 -14.70
CA ILE A 153 -8.92 8.05 -13.89
C ILE A 153 -8.61 8.16 -12.40
N LEU A 154 -7.69 7.33 -11.89
CA LEU A 154 -7.46 7.22 -10.46
C LEU A 154 -6.58 8.34 -9.91
N ILE A 155 -5.55 8.79 -10.65
CA ILE A 155 -4.69 9.87 -10.16
C ILE A 155 -5.46 11.18 -9.92
N PRO A 156 -6.34 11.66 -10.82
CA PRO A 156 -7.19 12.80 -10.52
C PRO A 156 -8.06 12.61 -9.28
N VAL A 157 -8.62 11.41 -9.07
CA VAL A 157 -9.41 11.09 -7.86
C VAL A 157 -8.53 11.15 -6.62
N PHE A 158 -7.31 10.61 -6.66
CA PHE A 158 -6.40 10.66 -5.50
C PHE A 158 -5.91 12.08 -5.18
N ILE A 159 -5.76 12.93 -6.19
CA ILE A 159 -5.51 14.36 -5.98
C ILE A 159 -6.69 15.00 -5.23
N LEU A 160 -7.93 14.73 -5.62
CA LEU A 160 -9.11 15.22 -4.89
C LEU A 160 -9.15 14.69 -3.45
N VAL A 161 -8.88 13.41 -3.25
CA VAL A 161 -8.78 12.80 -1.91
C VAL A 161 -7.73 13.52 -1.05
N THR A 162 -6.59 13.87 -1.63
CA THR A 162 -5.54 14.60 -0.92
C THR A 162 -6.05 15.96 -0.42
N PHE A 163 -6.72 16.73 -1.26
CA PHE A 163 -7.25 18.04 -0.87
C PHE A 163 -8.41 18.00 0.14
N ILE A 164 -9.16 16.89 0.16
CA ILE A 164 -10.32 16.76 1.06
C ILE A 164 -9.91 16.24 2.43
N PHE A 165 -8.93 15.35 2.52
CA PHE A 165 -8.65 14.59 3.73
C PHE A 165 -7.27 14.79 4.35
N PHE A 166 -6.33 15.30 3.56
CA PHE A 166 -4.91 15.43 3.97
C PHE A 166 -4.34 16.81 3.63
#